data_7b57f098e53d7a2ea0bea5046ec84517
#
_entry.id   7b57f098e53d7a2ea0bea5046ec84517
#
_cell.length_a   1.000
_cell.length_b   1.000
_cell.length_c   1.000
_cell.angle_alpha   90.00
_cell.angle_beta   90.00
_cell.angle_gamma   90.00
#
_symmetry.space_group_name_H-M   'P 1'
#
loop_
_entity.id
_entity.type
_entity.pdbx_description
1 polymer ?
#
loop_
_entity_poly.entity_id
_entity_poly.type
_entity_poly.pdbx_seq_one_letter_code
_entity_poly.pdbx_strand_id
1 'polypeptide(L)'
;MELQSALENRKSIRSYLSKDVEPEKLTALIEAASLAPSWKNSQTARYYVIHTPEKLEQIRATLPEFNRKNCEQAPALIITTVVLNRSGYERNGEPTNELGNGWGFYDCGLGSMALLLKATELGLSTLVMGIRDAAKDRKSVV
;
A
#
# COMPACT_ATOMS: atom_id res chain seq x y z
N MET A 1 9.87 -17.97 -6.02
CA MET A 1 10.22 -17.29 -7.31
C MET A 1 11.57 -16.63 -7.13
N GLU A 2 12.43 -16.63 -8.15
CA GLU A 2 13.67 -15.86 -8.10
C GLU A 2 13.37 -14.34 -8.14
N LEU A 3 14.18 -13.53 -7.44
CA LEU A 3 13.99 -12.09 -7.35
C LEU A 3 13.92 -11.42 -8.73
N GLN A 4 14.81 -11.79 -9.64
CA GLN A 4 14.83 -11.26 -11.00
C GLN A 4 13.50 -11.50 -11.70
N SER A 5 12.95 -12.72 -11.58
CA SER A 5 11.64 -13.05 -12.15
C SER A 5 10.51 -12.23 -11.54
N ALA A 6 10.55 -11.96 -10.23
CA ALA A 6 9.53 -11.11 -9.59
C ALA A 6 9.58 -9.67 -10.11
N LEU A 7 10.78 -9.12 -10.26
CA LEU A 7 11.00 -7.77 -10.80
C LEU A 7 10.47 -7.63 -12.25
N GLU A 8 10.75 -8.61 -13.10
CA GLU A 8 10.34 -8.63 -14.51
C GLU A 8 8.84 -8.87 -14.72
N ASN A 9 8.24 -9.70 -13.87
CA ASN A 9 6.82 -10.09 -13.99
C ASN A 9 5.86 -9.12 -13.28
N ARG A 10 6.33 -8.33 -12.31
CA ARG A 10 5.50 -7.32 -11.66
C ARG A 10 5.00 -6.30 -12.68
N LYS A 11 3.70 -6.22 -12.85
CA LYS A 11 3.05 -5.28 -13.78
C LYS A 11 1.86 -4.60 -13.10
N SER A 12 1.52 -3.40 -13.58
CA SER A 12 0.28 -2.70 -13.20
C SER A 12 -0.90 -3.31 -13.93
N ILE A 13 -1.70 -4.10 -13.24
CA ILE A 13 -2.87 -4.80 -13.78
C ILE A 13 -4.14 -4.03 -13.42
N ARG A 14 -5.04 -3.86 -14.39
CA ARG A 14 -6.25 -3.03 -14.27
C ARG A 14 -7.56 -3.82 -14.48
N SER A 15 -7.48 -5.13 -14.36
CA SER A 15 -8.62 -6.03 -14.39
C SER A 15 -8.30 -7.26 -13.53
N TYR A 16 -9.23 -7.67 -12.71
CA TYR A 16 -9.03 -8.73 -11.73
C TYR A 16 -10.09 -9.81 -11.86
N LEU A 17 -9.76 -10.99 -11.38
CA LEU A 17 -10.76 -12.04 -11.18
C LEU A 17 -11.49 -11.77 -9.86
N SER A 18 -12.80 -11.98 -9.85
CA SER A 18 -13.62 -11.97 -8.64
C SER A 18 -13.39 -13.28 -7.86
N LYS A 19 -12.18 -13.38 -7.27
CA LYS A 19 -11.75 -14.55 -6.50
C LYS A 19 -11.08 -14.05 -5.23
N ASP A 20 -11.53 -14.52 -4.09
CA ASP A 20 -10.95 -14.14 -2.80
C ASP A 20 -9.45 -14.43 -2.73
N VAL A 21 -8.75 -13.58 -2.00
CA VAL A 21 -7.34 -13.80 -1.66
C VAL A 21 -7.28 -14.43 -0.28
N GLU A 22 -6.54 -15.51 -0.17
CA GLU A 22 -6.34 -16.22 1.09
C GLU A 22 -5.73 -15.27 2.15
N PRO A 23 -6.25 -15.26 3.40
CA PRO A 23 -5.78 -14.37 4.46
C PRO A 23 -4.27 -14.46 4.72
N GLU A 24 -3.70 -15.65 4.56
CA GLU A 24 -2.28 -15.91 4.73
C GLU A 24 -1.44 -15.16 3.69
N LYS A 25 -1.94 -15.04 2.46
CA LYS A 25 -1.27 -14.24 1.42
C LYS A 25 -1.31 -12.76 1.77
N LEU A 26 -2.47 -12.23 2.23
CA LEU A 26 -2.56 -10.84 2.66
C LEU A 26 -1.61 -10.53 3.81
N THR A 27 -1.50 -11.43 4.78
CA THR A 27 -0.54 -11.34 5.88
C THR A 27 0.90 -11.30 5.36
N ALA A 28 1.26 -12.23 4.47
CA ALA A 28 2.59 -12.30 3.88
C ALA A 28 2.99 -11.03 3.11
N LEU A 29 2.02 -10.33 2.49
CA LEU A 29 2.28 -9.03 1.85
C LEU A 29 2.73 -7.98 2.86
N ILE A 30 2.04 -7.90 4.00
CA ILE A 30 2.34 -6.92 5.05
C ILE A 30 3.65 -7.26 5.75
N GLU A 31 3.91 -8.54 6.01
CA GLU A 31 5.19 -9.01 6.54
C GLU A 31 6.36 -8.61 5.62
N ALA A 32 6.24 -8.84 4.31
CA ALA A 32 7.25 -8.43 3.35
C ALA A 32 7.47 -6.90 3.35
N ALA A 33 6.41 -6.11 3.41
CA ALA A 33 6.50 -4.66 3.52
C ALA A 33 7.20 -4.21 4.81
N SER A 34 7.01 -4.93 5.91
CA SER A 34 7.61 -4.60 7.21
C SER A 34 9.11 -4.85 7.30
N LEU A 35 9.66 -5.64 6.38
CA LEU A 35 11.10 -5.91 6.28
C LEU A 35 11.87 -4.76 5.60
N ALA A 36 11.18 -3.82 4.95
CA ALA A 36 11.82 -2.69 4.32
C ALA A 36 12.49 -1.78 5.35
N PRO A 37 13.66 -1.20 5.03
CA PRO A 37 14.30 -0.22 5.91
C PRO A 37 13.46 1.06 6.02
N SER A 38 13.66 1.80 7.10
CA SER A 38 13.09 3.13 7.28
C SER A 38 14.09 4.07 7.97
N TRP A 39 13.88 5.37 7.84
CA TRP A 39 14.69 6.39 8.47
C TRP A 39 14.89 6.11 9.97
N LYS A 40 16.16 5.92 10.40
CA LYS A 40 16.52 5.58 11.80
C LYS A 40 15.64 4.42 12.36
N ASN A 41 15.19 3.49 11.51
CA ASN A 41 14.27 2.41 11.86
C ASN A 41 12.96 2.92 12.51
N SER A 42 12.44 4.04 12.04
CA SER A 42 11.26 4.70 12.61
C SER A 42 9.93 3.96 12.33
N GLN A 43 9.92 3.08 11.32
CA GLN A 43 8.80 2.18 11.00
C GLN A 43 7.45 2.93 10.94
N THR A 44 7.38 4.00 10.16
CA THR A 44 6.22 4.90 10.11
C THR A 44 5.13 4.49 9.13
N ALA A 45 5.40 3.56 8.20
CA ALA A 45 4.40 3.07 7.27
C ALA A 45 3.27 2.31 7.99
N ARG A 46 2.04 2.48 7.52
CA ARG A 46 0.85 1.75 7.99
C ARG A 46 0.08 1.23 6.80
N TYR A 47 -0.49 0.04 6.95
CA TYR A 47 -1.23 -0.66 5.90
C TYR A 47 -2.60 -1.06 6.43
N TYR A 48 -3.65 -0.60 5.76
CA TYR A 48 -5.03 -1.00 6.06
C TYR A 48 -5.48 -1.96 4.96
N VAL A 49 -5.66 -3.22 5.33
CA VAL A 49 -6.09 -4.28 4.41
C VAL A 49 -7.61 -4.36 4.42
N ILE A 50 -8.24 -4.03 3.32
CA ILE A 50 -9.68 -4.03 3.11
C ILE A 50 -10.03 -5.20 2.21
N HIS A 51 -10.83 -6.16 2.71
CA HIS A 51 -11.21 -7.35 1.99
C HIS A 51 -12.66 -7.80 2.23
N THR A 52 -13.42 -7.08 3.08
CA THR A 52 -14.85 -7.35 3.20
C THR A 52 -15.64 -6.62 2.13
N PRO A 53 -16.71 -7.22 1.55
CA PRO A 53 -17.47 -6.63 0.44
C PRO A 53 -17.97 -5.22 0.76
N GLU A 54 -18.51 -5.01 1.96
CA GLU A 54 -19.02 -3.72 2.40
C GLU A 54 -17.93 -2.64 2.45
N LYS A 55 -16.77 -2.93 3.04
CA LYS A 55 -15.67 -2.00 3.14
C LYS A 55 -15.01 -1.74 1.78
N LEU A 56 -14.90 -2.76 0.93
CA LEU A 56 -14.43 -2.59 -0.43
C LEU A 56 -15.29 -1.59 -1.20
N GLU A 57 -16.62 -1.69 -1.09
CA GLU A 57 -17.52 -0.75 -1.77
C GLU A 57 -17.40 0.67 -1.20
N GLN A 58 -17.30 0.82 0.13
CA GLN A 58 -17.06 2.11 0.77
C GLN A 58 -15.79 2.78 0.25
N ILE A 59 -14.68 2.05 0.12
CA ILE A 59 -13.42 2.59 -0.39
C ILE A 59 -13.51 2.87 -1.89
N ARG A 60 -14.10 1.99 -2.69
CA ARG A 60 -14.32 2.24 -4.13
C ARG A 60 -15.10 3.52 -4.38
N ALA A 61 -16.08 3.85 -3.52
CA ALA A 61 -16.86 5.08 -3.63
C ALA A 61 -16.02 6.37 -3.42
N THR A 62 -14.83 6.26 -2.84
CA THR A 62 -13.88 7.39 -2.69
C THR A 62 -13.00 7.61 -3.91
N LEU A 63 -13.00 6.66 -4.86
CA LEU A 63 -12.15 6.70 -6.04
C LEU A 63 -12.86 7.40 -7.21
N PRO A 64 -12.12 8.11 -8.07
CA PRO A 64 -12.66 8.58 -9.34
C PRO A 64 -13.05 7.39 -10.22
N GLU A 65 -13.96 7.63 -11.16
CA GLU A 65 -14.59 6.59 -11.98
C GLU A 65 -13.56 5.63 -12.63
N PHE A 66 -12.51 6.18 -13.21
CA PHE A 66 -11.48 5.35 -13.88
C PHE A 66 -10.73 4.41 -12.91
N ASN A 67 -10.43 4.86 -11.67
CA ASN A 67 -9.79 4.01 -10.68
C ASN A 67 -10.77 3.00 -10.08
N ARG A 68 -12.04 3.40 -9.89
CA ARG A 68 -13.11 2.49 -9.47
C ARG A 68 -13.25 1.34 -10.46
N LYS A 69 -13.32 1.65 -11.76
CA LYS A 69 -13.38 0.65 -12.82
C LYS A 69 -12.18 -0.29 -12.82
N ASN A 70 -10.98 0.25 -12.64
CA ASN A 70 -9.75 -0.54 -12.59
C ASN A 70 -9.72 -1.58 -11.46
N CYS A 71 -10.38 -1.33 -10.33
CA CYS A 71 -10.41 -2.22 -9.16
C CYS A 71 -11.79 -2.80 -8.86
N GLU A 72 -12.75 -2.73 -9.79
CA GLU A 72 -14.14 -3.16 -9.59
C GLU A 72 -14.23 -4.58 -9.04
N GLN A 73 -13.46 -5.50 -9.59
CA GLN A 73 -13.45 -6.91 -9.18
C GLN A 73 -12.28 -7.29 -8.27
N ALA A 74 -11.46 -6.32 -7.86
CA ALA A 74 -10.34 -6.61 -6.97
C ALA A 74 -10.87 -7.10 -5.61
N PRO A 75 -10.47 -8.30 -5.13
CA PRO A 75 -10.99 -8.87 -3.88
C PRO A 75 -10.38 -8.22 -2.62
N ALA A 76 -9.32 -7.44 -2.78
CA ALA A 76 -8.70 -6.71 -1.69
C ALA A 76 -8.16 -5.36 -2.16
N LEU A 77 -8.21 -4.37 -1.27
CA LEU A 77 -7.56 -3.07 -1.41
C LEU A 77 -6.66 -2.84 -0.20
N ILE A 78 -5.50 -2.26 -0.41
CA ILE A 78 -4.57 -1.92 0.67
C ILE A 78 -4.34 -0.41 0.63
N ILE A 79 -4.74 0.29 1.70
CA ILE A 79 -4.46 1.70 1.88
C ILE A 79 -3.15 1.84 2.62
N THR A 80 -2.18 2.54 2.01
CA THR A 80 -0.90 2.82 2.61
C THR A 80 -0.87 4.25 3.16
N THR A 81 -0.42 4.39 4.40
CA THR A 81 -0.30 5.69 5.07
C THR A 81 1.03 5.78 5.81
N VAL A 82 1.37 6.98 6.26
CA VAL A 82 2.57 7.22 7.08
C VAL A 82 2.23 7.99 8.34
N VAL A 83 2.91 7.69 9.43
CA VAL A 83 2.87 8.52 10.64
C VAL A 83 3.75 9.74 10.39
N LEU A 84 3.15 10.92 10.41
CA LEU A 84 3.85 12.18 10.15
C LEU A 84 4.75 12.58 11.33
N ASN A 85 5.72 13.45 11.04
CA ASN A 85 6.64 14.08 12.00
C ASN A 85 7.45 13.06 12.82
N ARG A 86 7.88 11.97 12.18
CA ARG A 86 8.75 10.93 12.77
C ARG A 86 9.92 10.59 11.86
N SER A 87 9.66 9.97 10.71
CA SER A 87 10.69 9.73 9.71
C SER A 87 11.16 11.08 9.15
N GLY A 88 12.45 11.35 9.17
CA GLY A 88 13.03 12.64 8.78
C GLY A 88 12.97 13.73 9.85
N TYR A 89 12.66 13.36 11.10
CA TYR A 89 12.57 14.30 12.23
C TYR A 89 13.50 13.92 13.38
N GLU A 90 13.91 14.92 14.12
CA GLU A 90 14.65 14.77 15.37
C GLU A 90 13.68 14.59 16.56
N ARG A 91 14.22 14.20 17.72
CA ARG A 91 13.40 13.95 18.92
C ARG A 91 12.69 15.20 19.46
N ASN A 92 13.21 16.38 19.15
CA ASN A 92 12.60 17.67 19.51
C ASN A 92 11.46 18.09 18.59
N GLY A 93 11.13 17.28 17.56
CA GLY A 93 10.06 17.56 16.62
C GLY A 93 10.47 18.41 15.41
N GLU A 94 11.74 18.80 15.31
CA GLU A 94 12.25 19.56 14.17
C GLU A 94 12.61 18.63 13.00
N PRO A 95 12.37 19.05 11.74
CA PRO A 95 12.80 18.28 10.59
C PRO A 95 14.35 18.23 10.54
N THR A 96 14.91 17.06 10.25
CA THR A 96 16.37 16.87 10.14
C THR A 96 16.95 17.60 8.92
N ASN A 97 16.16 17.73 7.86
CA ASN A 97 16.50 18.46 6.64
C ASN A 97 15.24 18.93 5.91
N GLU A 98 15.41 19.54 4.74
CA GLU A 98 14.38 20.16 3.92
C GLU A 98 13.29 19.19 3.44
N LEU A 99 13.53 17.89 3.44
CA LEU A 99 12.56 16.89 2.99
C LEU A 99 11.49 16.58 4.06
N GLY A 100 11.79 16.81 5.33
CA GLY A 100 10.83 16.60 6.42
C GLY A 100 10.06 15.27 6.29
N ASN A 101 8.73 15.33 6.19
CA ASN A 101 7.86 14.16 6.00
C ASN A 101 8.08 13.40 4.68
N GLY A 102 8.82 13.96 3.72
CA GLY A 102 9.21 13.25 2.49
C GLY A 102 9.93 11.94 2.77
N TRP A 103 10.70 11.86 3.85
CA TRP A 103 11.35 10.62 4.27
C TRP A 103 10.37 9.52 4.67
N GLY A 104 9.25 9.87 5.32
CA GLY A 104 8.20 8.90 5.61
C GLY A 104 7.53 8.35 4.36
N PHE A 105 7.31 9.19 3.35
CA PHE A 105 6.79 8.74 2.06
C PHE A 105 7.81 7.90 1.30
N TYR A 106 9.09 8.25 1.36
CA TYR A 106 10.17 7.44 0.79
C TYR A 106 10.21 6.04 1.44
N ASP A 107 10.20 5.96 2.76
CA ASP A 107 10.16 4.70 3.51
C ASP A 107 8.93 3.84 3.11
N CYS A 108 7.76 4.48 3.01
CA CYS A 108 6.54 3.82 2.57
C CYS A 108 6.65 3.27 1.14
N GLY A 109 7.36 3.98 0.26
CA GLY A 109 7.67 3.52 -1.10
C GLY A 109 8.52 2.26 -1.12
N LEU A 110 9.56 2.18 -0.24
CA LEU A 110 10.39 0.98 -0.09
C LEU A 110 9.54 -0.23 0.36
N GLY A 111 8.71 -0.06 1.40
CA GLY A 111 7.80 -1.10 1.87
C GLY A 111 6.76 -1.49 0.81
N SER A 112 6.22 -0.52 0.09
CA SER A 112 5.28 -0.77 -0.99
C SER A 112 5.90 -1.62 -2.11
N MET A 113 7.16 -1.36 -2.49
CA MET A 113 7.83 -2.19 -3.50
C MET A 113 8.05 -3.62 -3.02
N ALA A 114 8.43 -3.82 -1.76
CA ALA A 114 8.56 -5.16 -1.18
C ALA A 114 7.22 -5.93 -1.22
N LEU A 115 6.12 -5.26 -0.87
CA LEU A 115 4.75 -5.79 -0.97
C LEU A 115 4.40 -6.20 -2.41
N LEU A 116 4.67 -5.33 -3.39
CA LEU A 116 4.36 -5.60 -4.81
C LEU A 116 5.14 -6.81 -5.35
N LEU A 117 6.41 -6.96 -4.98
CA LEU A 117 7.23 -8.11 -5.36
C LEU A 117 6.73 -9.39 -4.70
N LYS A 118 6.36 -9.32 -3.41
CA LYS A 118 5.75 -10.46 -2.70
C LYS A 118 4.42 -10.87 -3.31
N ALA A 119 3.59 -9.91 -3.70
CA ALA A 119 2.35 -10.20 -4.42
C ALA A 119 2.62 -10.98 -5.71
N THR A 120 3.58 -10.53 -6.50
CA THR A 120 3.99 -11.21 -7.74
C THR A 120 4.48 -12.64 -7.48
N GLU A 121 5.29 -12.83 -6.44
CA GLU A 121 5.76 -14.17 -6.01
C GLU A 121 4.59 -15.11 -5.67
N LEU A 122 3.55 -14.57 -5.02
CA LEU A 122 2.36 -15.31 -4.61
C LEU A 122 1.31 -15.47 -5.73
N GLY A 123 1.63 -15.04 -6.95
CA GLY A 123 0.72 -15.11 -8.12
C GLY A 123 -0.42 -14.08 -8.06
N LEU A 124 -0.26 -13.01 -7.29
CA LEU A 124 -1.23 -11.93 -7.20
C LEU A 124 -0.86 -10.76 -8.13
N SER A 125 -1.86 -10.17 -8.74
CA SER A 125 -1.72 -8.98 -9.57
C SER A 125 -2.01 -7.71 -8.75
N THR A 126 -1.31 -6.62 -9.07
CA THR A 126 -1.40 -5.37 -8.30
C THR A 126 -1.52 -4.14 -9.18
N LEU A 127 -2.08 -3.07 -8.60
CA LEU A 127 -2.11 -1.73 -9.18
C LEU A 127 -1.95 -0.69 -8.06
N VAL A 128 -0.99 0.22 -8.21
CA VAL A 128 -0.86 1.39 -7.33
C VAL A 128 -1.74 2.52 -7.87
N MET A 129 -2.59 3.08 -7.01
CA MET A 129 -3.51 4.16 -7.35
C MET A 129 -3.28 5.35 -6.39
N GLY A 130 -2.93 6.52 -6.92
CA GLY A 130 -2.67 7.72 -6.12
C GLY A 130 -3.85 8.70 -6.08
N ILE A 131 -4.76 8.65 -7.06
CA ILE A 131 -5.87 9.61 -7.15
C ILE A 131 -7.10 9.06 -6.45
N ARG A 132 -7.52 9.73 -5.37
CA ARG A 132 -8.65 9.39 -4.52
C ARG A 132 -9.19 10.64 -3.82
N ASP A 133 -10.40 10.57 -3.28
CA ASP A 133 -10.91 11.58 -2.34
C ASP A 133 -10.41 11.25 -0.92
N ALA A 134 -9.30 11.88 -0.53
CA ALA A 134 -8.64 11.62 0.74
C ALA A 134 -9.50 11.92 1.97
N ALA A 135 -10.45 12.85 1.87
CA ALA A 135 -11.34 13.19 2.98
C ALA A 135 -12.38 12.09 3.24
N LYS A 136 -12.93 11.51 2.17
CA LYS A 136 -13.88 10.39 2.25
C LYS A 136 -13.16 9.09 2.62
N ASP A 137 -12.04 8.82 1.99
CA ASP A 137 -11.16 7.69 2.21
C ASP A 137 -10.81 7.55 3.71
N ARG A 138 -10.31 8.61 4.32
CA ARG A 138 -10.00 8.65 5.75
C ARG A 138 -11.18 8.29 6.65
N LYS A 139 -12.39 8.77 6.33
CA LYS A 139 -13.61 8.47 7.10
C LYS A 139 -14.07 7.02 6.98
N SER A 140 -13.72 6.35 5.88
CA SER A 140 -14.12 4.96 5.62
C SER A 140 -13.22 3.92 6.29
N VAL A 141 -12.02 4.32 6.72
CA VAL A 141 -11.01 3.43 7.31
C VAL A 141 -10.94 3.54 8.82
N VAL A 142 -11.36 4.65 9.40
CA VAL A 142 -11.29 4.94 10.85
C VAL A 142 -12.60 4.62 11.54
#